data_7f28b1b3e92eff109747ed2a9b44618e
#
_entry.id   7f28b1b3e92eff109747ed2a9b44618e
#
_cell.length_a   1.000
_cell.length_b   1.000
_cell.length_c   1.000
_cell.angle_alpha   90.00
_cell.angle_beta   90.00
_cell.angle_gamma   90.00
#
_symmetry.space_group_name_H-M   'P 1'
#
loop_
_entity.id
_entity.type
_entity.pdbx_description
1 polymer ?
#
loop_
_entity_poly.entity_id
_entity_poly.type
_entity_poly.pdbx_seq_one_letter_code
_entity_poly.pdbx_strand_id
1 'polypeptide(L)'
;MRIVVSGSSGLIGRALGEDLASSGDELVRLVRRPAASSGEVQWNPLAPGGGIARGALDGADAVVHLAGAPVAAGRWTDARKREIRDSRISGTGGLVSALTAMDHPPSVLLSGSAIGYYGDTGGREVDESAPAGTGFLADVVRDWEAAAAPAQDAGIRVVNLRTGIVLSRQGGVVGRLLPAFRLGLGARVGPGTQVMSWIMLADVVRIIRFLLPRSDLSGPVNLTAPHPATNAEFTAALAAAAGHRARLGIPAAALRLGLGEVSGELLSSARVRPRRLMDAGGKELWLGGGSIADALAAEFSPAGPGTG
;
A
#
# COMPACT_ATOMS: atom_id res chain seq x y z
N MET A 1 0.03 22.61 2.56
CA MET A 1 -1.02 21.91 3.32
C MET A 1 -0.44 21.37 4.61
N ARG A 2 -1.27 21.28 5.67
CA ARG A 2 -0.93 20.54 6.89
C ARG A 2 -1.47 19.13 6.79
N ILE A 3 -0.59 18.16 6.65
CA ILE A 3 -0.95 16.77 6.32
C ILE A 3 -0.56 15.85 7.48
N VAL A 4 -1.55 15.16 8.05
CA VAL A 4 -1.35 14.16 9.10
C VAL A 4 -1.09 12.80 8.45
N VAL A 5 0.02 12.14 8.82
CA VAL A 5 0.39 10.83 8.26
C VAL A 5 0.53 9.80 9.37
N SER A 6 -0.25 8.73 9.33
CA SER A 6 -0.03 7.53 10.13
C SER A 6 0.81 6.51 9.34
N GLY A 7 1.56 5.65 10.04
CA GLY A 7 2.45 4.71 9.35
C GLY A 7 3.65 5.37 8.67
N SER A 8 4.01 6.57 9.08
CA SER A 8 5.11 7.39 8.55
C SER A 8 6.50 6.73 8.59
N SER A 9 6.69 5.71 9.43
CA SER A 9 7.92 4.91 9.49
C SER A 9 7.95 3.74 8.49
N GLY A 10 6.84 3.45 7.82
CA GLY A 10 6.74 2.41 6.79
C GLY A 10 7.38 2.83 5.47
N LEU A 11 7.45 1.91 4.49
CA LEU A 11 8.06 2.16 3.17
C LEU A 11 7.40 3.35 2.46
N ILE A 12 6.08 3.32 2.29
CA ILE A 12 5.33 4.40 1.63
C ILE A 12 5.36 5.67 2.48
N GLY A 13 5.17 5.55 3.80
CA GLY A 13 5.10 6.71 4.69
C GLY A 13 6.40 7.51 4.76
N ARG A 14 7.56 6.85 4.68
CA ARG A 14 8.87 7.54 4.61
C ARG A 14 9.02 8.29 3.30
N ALA A 15 8.79 7.62 2.18
CA ALA A 15 8.90 8.25 0.86
C ALA A 15 7.93 9.42 0.69
N LEU A 16 6.69 9.28 1.18
CA LEU A 16 5.71 10.36 1.19
C LEU A 16 6.18 11.52 2.10
N GLY A 17 6.74 11.21 3.27
CA GLY A 17 7.23 12.23 4.19
C GLY A 17 8.39 13.05 3.62
N GLU A 18 9.29 12.42 2.86
CA GLU A 18 10.40 13.07 2.15
C GLU A 18 9.85 13.99 1.04
N ASP A 19 8.89 13.51 0.26
CA ASP A 19 8.24 14.27 -0.80
C ASP A 19 7.47 15.49 -0.26
N LEU A 20 6.67 15.32 0.80
CA LEU A 20 5.93 16.41 1.44
C LEU A 20 6.88 17.50 1.98
N ALA A 21 7.96 17.10 2.63
CA ALA A 21 8.96 18.03 3.15
C ALA A 21 9.63 18.84 2.03
N SER A 22 9.94 18.20 0.89
CA SER A 22 10.54 18.88 -0.27
C SER A 22 9.59 19.87 -0.95
N SER A 23 8.28 19.63 -0.84
CA SER A 23 7.23 20.47 -1.42
C SER A 23 6.77 21.62 -0.51
N GLY A 24 7.35 21.76 0.70
CA GLY A 24 6.99 22.80 1.66
C GLY A 24 5.66 22.53 2.38
N ASP A 25 5.14 21.32 2.35
CA ASP A 25 3.98 20.93 3.13
C ASP A 25 4.36 20.67 4.60
N GLU A 26 3.45 21.01 5.53
CA GLU A 26 3.63 20.70 6.94
C GLU A 26 3.22 19.24 7.21
N LEU A 27 4.19 18.43 7.64
CA LEU A 27 3.98 17.03 7.96
C LEU A 27 3.80 16.81 9.46
N VAL A 28 2.65 16.29 9.88
CA VAL A 28 2.37 15.81 11.23
C VAL A 28 2.34 14.28 11.24
N ARG A 29 3.20 13.66 12.03
CA ARG A 29 3.33 12.19 12.11
C ARG A 29 2.56 11.63 13.30
N LEU A 30 1.65 10.68 13.07
CA LEU A 30 1.07 9.88 14.14
C LEU A 30 2.08 8.80 14.57
N VAL A 31 2.52 8.86 15.82
CA VAL A 31 3.53 7.94 16.38
C VAL A 31 2.98 7.18 17.59
N ARG A 32 3.34 5.89 17.73
CA ARG A 32 2.88 5.06 18.85
C ARG A 32 3.67 5.28 20.15
N ARG A 33 4.82 5.92 20.07
CA ARG A 33 5.63 6.37 21.20
C ARG A 33 5.22 7.78 21.63
N PRO A 34 5.68 8.28 22.78
CA PRO A 34 5.55 9.69 23.10
C PRO A 34 6.10 10.59 21.99
N ALA A 35 5.41 11.67 21.70
CA ALA A 35 5.84 12.65 20.69
C ALA A 35 7.17 13.29 21.13
N ALA A 36 8.13 13.36 20.21
CA ALA A 36 9.45 13.93 20.46
C ALA A 36 9.61 15.35 19.86
N SER A 37 8.64 15.83 19.09
CA SER A 37 8.65 17.15 18.45
C SER A 37 7.23 17.64 18.18
N SER A 38 7.08 18.92 17.84
CA SER A 38 5.78 19.51 17.45
C SER A 38 5.19 18.92 16.15
N GLY A 39 6.02 18.29 15.31
CA GLY A 39 5.59 17.58 14.11
C GLY A 39 5.13 16.14 14.39
N GLU A 40 4.95 15.75 15.64
CA GLU A 40 4.51 14.43 16.04
C GLU A 40 3.31 14.49 16.97
N VAL A 41 2.37 13.60 16.79
CA VAL A 41 1.22 13.37 17.67
C VAL A 41 1.22 11.92 18.11
N GLN A 42 1.20 11.71 19.43
CA GLN A 42 1.08 10.36 19.96
C GLN A 42 -0.33 9.82 19.70
N TRP A 43 -0.41 8.56 19.29
CA TRP A 43 -1.66 7.84 19.15
C TRP A 43 -1.51 6.37 19.57
N ASN A 44 -2.63 5.77 19.96
CA ASN A 44 -2.73 4.33 20.21
C ASN A 44 -3.85 3.75 19.34
N PRO A 45 -3.54 3.05 18.23
CA PRO A 45 -4.55 2.57 17.29
C PRO A 45 -5.60 1.63 17.89
N LEU A 46 -5.33 1.04 19.07
CA LEU A 46 -6.24 0.12 19.73
C LEU A 46 -7.05 0.76 20.87
N ALA A 47 -6.78 2.03 21.19
CA ALA A 47 -7.51 2.77 22.20
C ALA A 47 -8.77 3.45 21.61
N PRO A 48 -9.82 3.69 22.41
CA PRO A 48 -10.95 4.52 22.00
C PRO A 48 -10.46 5.88 21.45
N GLY A 49 -11.07 6.34 20.34
CA GLY A 49 -10.63 7.58 19.67
C GLY A 49 -9.17 7.57 19.19
N GLY A 50 -8.59 6.38 19.00
CA GLY A 50 -7.17 6.24 18.62
C GLY A 50 -6.20 6.73 19.69
N GLY A 51 -6.66 7.03 20.91
CA GLY A 51 -5.84 7.64 21.97
C GLY A 51 -5.26 9.00 21.58
N ILE A 52 -5.84 9.69 20.61
CA ILE A 52 -5.42 11.00 20.13
C ILE A 52 -6.02 12.07 21.06
N ALA A 53 -5.18 12.94 21.59
CA ALA A 53 -5.64 14.02 22.44
C ALA A 53 -6.51 15.02 21.64
N ARG A 54 -7.58 15.52 22.27
CA ARG A 54 -8.46 16.53 21.64
C ARG A 54 -7.62 17.76 21.22
N GLY A 55 -7.89 18.26 20.02
CA GLY A 55 -7.16 19.41 19.46
C GLY A 55 -5.79 19.07 18.87
N ALA A 56 -5.25 17.87 19.08
CA ALA A 56 -3.91 17.52 18.58
C ALA A 56 -3.81 17.48 17.04
N LEU A 57 -4.94 17.37 16.35
CA LEU A 57 -5.01 17.36 14.88
C LEU A 57 -5.62 18.64 14.30
N ASP A 58 -5.89 19.67 15.14
CA ASP A 58 -6.51 20.90 14.67
C ASP A 58 -5.70 21.58 13.57
N GLY A 59 -6.40 22.11 12.59
CA GLY A 59 -5.80 22.73 11.40
C GLY A 59 -5.25 21.73 10.37
N ALA A 60 -5.50 20.43 10.51
CA ALA A 60 -5.14 19.48 9.47
C ALA A 60 -6.03 19.66 8.22
N ASP A 61 -5.40 19.86 7.06
CA ASP A 61 -6.10 19.92 5.77
C ASP A 61 -6.45 18.54 5.24
N ALA A 62 -5.57 17.56 5.48
CA ALA A 62 -5.67 16.19 4.97
C ALA A 62 -5.08 15.17 5.93
N VAL A 63 -5.58 13.94 5.84
CA VAL A 63 -5.02 12.78 6.55
C VAL A 63 -4.68 11.67 5.58
N VAL A 64 -3.46 11.11 5.70
CA VAL A 64 -3.03 9.91 4.96
C VAL A 64 -2.79 8.79 5.96
N HIS A 65 -3.68 7.81 5.98
CA HIS A 65 -3.66 6.70 6.95
C HIS A 65 -3.06 5.45 6.32
N LEU A 66 -1.78 5.16 6.62
CA LEU A 66 -1.02 4.03 6.08
C LEU A 66 -0.62 3.00 7.14
N ALA A 67 -1.06 3.19 8.38
CA ALA A 67 -0.69 2.30 9.47
C ALA A 67 -1.38 0.94 9.36
N GLY A 68 -0.62 -0.12 9.59
CA GLY A 68 -1.11 -1.49 9.62
C GLY A 68 0.03 -2.48 9.87
N ALA A 69 -0.27 -3.58 10.57
CA ALA A 69 0.72 -4.64 10.78
C ALA A 69 1.12 -5.28 9.45
N PRO A 70 2.42 -5.62 9.24
CA PRO A 70 2.88 -6.23 8.00
C PRO A 70 2.21 -7.59 7.75
N VAL A 71 1.59 -7.79 6.60
CA VAL A 71 0.89 -9.04 6.24
C VAL A 71 1.87 -10.21 6.05
N ALA A 72 3.02 -9.93 5.43
CA ALA A 72 4.02 -10.94 5.04
C ALA A 72 5.09 -11.22 6.12
N ALA A 73 4.83 -10.93 7.40
CA ALA A 73 5.76 -11.20 8.50
C ALA A 73 5.51 -12.58 9.12
N GLY A 74 5.95 -13.64 8.45
CA GLY A 74 5.85 -15.01 8.94
C GLY A 74 4.52 -15.71 8.64
N ARG A 75 4.30 -16.88 9.26
CA ARG A 75 3.10 -17.69 9.10
C ARG A 75 1.87 -17.02 9.74
N TRP A 76 0.71 -17.23 9.17
CA TRP A 76 -0.56 -16.75 9.71
C TRP A 76 -1.09 -17.70 10.79
N THR A 77 -0.72 -17.43 12.03
CA THR A 77 -1.39 -17.99 13.20
C THR A 77 -2.65 -17.16 13.51
N ASP A 78 -3.57 -17.67 14.34
CA ASP A 78 -4.76 -16.92 14.75
C ASP A 78 -4.40 -15.60 15.43
N ALA A 79 -3.34 -15.58 16.23
CA ALA A 79 -2.85 -14.34 16.84
C ALA A 79 -2.37 -13.34 15.80
N ARG A 80 -1.66 -13.81 14.76
CA ARG A 80 -1.19 -12.97 13.66
C ARG A 80 -2.33 -12.45 12.80
N LYS A 81 -3.32 -13.28 12.50
CA LYS A 81 -4.53 -12.87 11.79
C LYS A 81 -5.30 -11.80 12.56
N ARG A 82 -5.45 -11.95 13.87
CA ARG A 82 -6.05 -10.91 14.73
C ARG A 82 -5.26 -9.61 14.66
N GLU A 83 -3.94 -9.66 14.81
CA GLU A 83 -3.09 -8.47 14.74
C GLU A 83 -3.21 -7.75 13.37
N ILE A 84 -3.22 -8.49 12.26
CA ILE A 84 -3.42 -7.93 10.92
C ILE A 84 -4.78 -7.23 10.82
N ARG A 85 -5.84 -7.86 11.33
CA ARG A 85 -7.20 -7.34 11.32
C ARG A 85 -7.33 -6.11 12.23
N ASP A 86 -6.96 -6.24 13.49
CA ASP A 86 -7.20 -5.21 14.52
C ASP A 86 -6.39 -3.95 14.23
N SER A 87 -5.12 -4.10 13.78
CA SER A 87 -4.30 -2.94 13.41
C SER A 87 -4.91 -2.08 12.29
N ARG A 88 -5.77 -2.67 11.46
CA ARG A 88 -6.46 -1.99 10.36
C ARG A 88 -7.82 -1.48 10.79
N ILE A 89 -8.69 -2.38 11.25
CA ILE A 89 -10.09 -2.06 11.52
C ILE A 89 -10.20 -1.16 12.74
N SER A 90 -9.64 -1.59 13.89
CA SER A 90 -9.67 -0.78 15.12
C SER A 90 -8.83 0.49 14.96
N GLY A 91 -7.64 0.39 14.32
CA GLY A 91 -6.79 1.54 14.07
C GLY A 91 -7.46 2.61 13.22
N THR A 92 -8.13 2.21 12.13
CA THR A 92 -8.87 3.14 11.25
C THR A 92 -10.09 3.70 11.98
N GLY A 93 -10.89 2.86 12.64
CA GLY A 93 -12.06 3.30 13.39
C GLY A 93 -11.70 4.30 14.49
N GLY A 94 -10.61 4.06 15.23
CA GLY A 94 -10.11 4.98 16.25
C GLY A 94 -9.69 6.33 15.66
N LEU A 95 -8.96 6.33 14.55
CA LEU A 95 -8.59 7.57 13.86
C LEU A 95 -9.82 8.31 13.33
N VAL A 96 -10.73 7.62 12.66
CA VAL A 96 -11.99 8.21 12.16
C VAL A 96 -12.80 8.84 13.30
N SER A 97 -12.93 8.15 14.42
CA SER A 97 -13.61 8.69 15.61
C SER A 97 -12.96 9.98 16.12
N ALA A 98 -11.63 10.08 16.08
CA ALA A 98 -10.94 11.32 16.44
C ALA A 98 -11.20 12.45 15.44
N LEU A 99 -11.19 12.13 14.13
CA LEU A 99 -11.42 13.12 13.07
C LEU A 99 -12.87 13.65 13.07
N THR A 100 -13.86 12.77 13.26
CA THR A 100 -15.27 13.14 13.27
C THR A 100 -15.68 13.93 14.52
N ALA A 101 -14.87 13.87 15.59
CA ALA A 101 -15.06 14.66 16.82
C ALA A 101 -14.44 16.05 16.78
N MET A 102 -13.75 16.42 15.66
CA MET A 102 -13.16 17.76 15.51
C MET A 102 -14.22 18.79 15.15
N ASP A 103 -14.07 20.02 15.67
CA ASP A 103 -14.92 21.14 15.28
C ASP A 103 -14.73 21.53 13.80
N HIS A 104 -13.49 21.36 13.30
CA HIS A 104 -13.12 21.60 11.89
C HIS A 104 -12.34 20.38 11.37
N PRO A 105 -13.03 19.35 10.87
CA PRO A 105 -12.39 18.15 10.36
C PRO A 105 -11.61 18.41 9.06
N PRO A 106 -10.61 17.58 8.73
CA PRO A 106 -9.87 17.69 7.48
C PRO A 106 -10.80 17.45 6.28
N SER A 107 -10.46 18.05 5.13
CA SER A 107 -11.26 17.91 3.91
C SER A 107 -11.19 16.51 3.30
N VAL A 108 -10.12 15.75 3.58
CA VAL A 108 -9.88 14.44 2.98
C VAL A 108 -9.16 13.47 3.91
N LEU A 109 -9.61 12.21 3.86
CA LEU A 109 -8.94 11.04 4.42
C LEU A 109 -8.56 10.10 3.27
N LEU A 110 -7.26 9.99 2.97
CA LEU A 110 -6.72 8.92 2.14
C LEU A 110 -6.43 7.73 3.04
N SER A 111 -7.32 6.75 3.04
CA SER A 111 -7.23 5.56 3.89
C SER A 111 -6.52 4.43 3.16
N GLY A 112 -5.53 3.80 3.80
CA GLY A 112 -4.92 2.59 3.29
C GLY A 112 -5.97 1.51 3.02
N SER A 113 -5.75 0.76 1.95
CA SER A 113 -6.49 -0.41 1.54
C SER A 113 -5.55 -1.30 0.71
N ALA A 114 -6.03 -2.39 0.13
CA ALA A 114 -5.19 -3.29 -0.66
C ALA A 114 -5.99 -3.97 -1.78
N ILE A 115 -5.30 -4.35 -2.85
CA ILE A 115 -5.89 -5.19 -3.93
C ILE A 115 -6.32 -6.57 -3.43
N GLY A 116 -5.90 -6.97 -2.23
CA GLY A 116 -6.43 -8.15 -1.53
C GLY A 116 -7.96 -8.15 -1.39
N TYR A 117 -8.61 -6.98 -1.51
CA TYR A 117 -10.06 -6.83 -1.64
C TYR A 117 -10.66 -7.78 -2.68
N TYR A 118 -9.98 -7.98 -3.80
CA TYR A 118 -10.49 -8.78 -4.92
C TYR A 118 -10.25 -10.28 -4.77
N GLY A 119 -9.40 -10.70 -3.81
CA GLY A 119 -9.01 -12.11 -3.65
C GLY A 119 -8.30 -12.66 -4.88
N ASP A 120 -8.43 -13.97 -5.11
CA ASP A 120 -7.94 -14.62 -6.32
C ASP A 120 -8.91 -14.38 -7.48
N THR A 121 -8.46 -13.65 -8.51
CA THR A 121 -9.29 -13.36 -9.69
C THR A 121 -9.17 -14.44 -10.77
N GLY A 122 -8.32 -15.46 -10.57
CA GLY A 122 -8.04 -16.51 -11.56
C GLY A 122 -7.49 -15.96 -12.89
N GLY A 123 -6.87 -14.78 -12.87
CA GLY A 123 -6.40 -14.07 -14.07
C GLY A 123 -7.46 -13.20 -14.76
N ARG A 124 -8.73 -13.22 -14.30
CA ARG A 124 -9.78 -12.31 -14.78
C ARG A 124 -9.40 -10.88 -14.39
N GLU A 125 -9.54 -9.96 -15.34
CA GLU A 125 -9.31 -8.53 -15.10
C GLU A 125 -10.46 -7.94 -14.27
N VAL A 126 -10.08 -7.15 -13.25
CA VAL A 126 -11.01 -6.46 -12.35
C VAL A 126 -10.58 -5.01 -12.19
N ASP A 127 -11.54 -4.12 -11.94
CA ASP A 127 -11.33 -2.71 -11.61
C ASP A 127 -12.07 -2.35 -10.32
N GLU A 128 -12.15 -1.06 -10.00
CA GLU A 128 -12.76 -0.55 -8.77
C GLU A 128 -14.26 -0.86 -8.65
N SER A 129 -14.94 -1.19 -9.73
CA SER A 129 -16.37 -1.57 -9.74
C SER A 129 -16.61 -3.03 -9.36
N ALA A 130 -15.56 -3.86 -9.38
CA ALA A 130 -15.69 -5.28 -9.08
C ALA A 130 -16.03 -5.51 -7.59
N PRO A 131 -16.87 -6.52 -7.29
CA PRO A 131 -17.20 -6.87 -5.91
C PRO A 131 -15.98 -7.43 -5.16
N ALA A 132 -16.09 -7.46 -3.83
CA ALA A 132 -15.09 -8.14 -3.00
C ALA A 132 -14.99 -9.63 -3.36
N GLY A 133 -13.76 -10.13 -3.38
CA GLY A 133 -13.49 -11.56 -3.47
C GLY A 133 -13.73 -12.28 -2.15
N THR A 134 -13.14 -13.46 -2.03
CA THR A 134 -13.24 -14.31 -0.85
C THR A 134 -11.87 -14.57 -0.22
N GLY A 135 -11.86 -14.96 1.05
CA GLY A 135 -10.66 -15.30 1.79
C GLY A 135 -10.29 -14.26 2.83
N PHE A 136 -9.32 -14.62 3.69
CA PHE A 136 -8.96 -13.83 4.87
C PHE A 136 -8.62 -12.37 4.53
N LEU A 137 -7.78 -12.13 3.52
CA LEU A 137 -7.40 -10.75 3.17
C LEU A 137 -8.56 -9.97 2.55
N ALA A 138 -9.42 -10.61 1.74
CA ALA A 138 -10.58 -9.95 1.16
C ALA A 138 -11.56 -9.49 2.26
N ASP A 139 -11.80 -10.34 3.26
CA ASP A 139 -12.62 -10.00 4.41
C ASP A 139 -12.00 -8.87 5.23
N VAL A 140 -10.70 -8.95 5.52
CA VAL A 140 -9.99 -7.88 6.25
C VAL A 140 -10.06 -6.55 5.52
N VAL A 141 -9.85 -6.54 4.20
CA VAL A 141 -9.85 -5.27 3.42
C VAL A 141 -11.25 -4.69 3.32
N ARG A 142 -12.29 -5.52 3.11
CA ARG A 142 -13.68 -5.07 3.14
C ARG A 142 -14.03 -4.38 4.45
N ASP A 143 -13.68 -5.02 5.58
CA ASP A 143 -13.98 -4.49 6.90
C ASP A 143 -13.10 -3.25 7.22
N TRP A 144 -11.90 -3.19 6.67
CA TRP A 144 -11.02 -2.02 6.77
C TRP A 144 -11.59 -0.80 6.05
N GLU A 145 -12.07 -0.96 4.81
CA GLU A 145 -12.75 0.10 4.06
C GLU A 145 -14.04 0.55 4.77
N ALA A 146 -14.81 -0.40 5.32
CA ALA A 146 -15.99 -0.10 6.11
C ALA A 146 -15.67 0.72 7.38
N ALA A 147 -14.53 0.50 8.02
CA ALA A 147 -14.11 1.28 9.20
C ALA A 147 -13.76 2.75 8.87
N ALA A 148 -13.45 3.05 7.61
CA ALA A 148 -13.20 4.42 7.16
C ALA A 148 -14.50 5.16 6.75
N ALA A 149 -15.58 4.44 6.43
CA ALA A 149 -16.81 5.00 5.88
C ALA A 149 -17.47 6.08 6.76
N PRO A 150 -17.53 5.97 8.12
CA PRO A 150 -18.16 6.98 8.96
C PRO A 150 -17.56 8.40 8.85
N ALA A 151 -16.32 8.53 8.34
CA ALA A 151 -15.73 9.84 8.08
C ALA A 151 -16.52 10.62 7.01
N GLN A 152 -17.20 9.94 6.09
CA GLN A 152 -18.03 10.57 5.04
C GLN A 152 -19.25 11.27 5.64
N ASP A 153 -19.84 10.71 6.67
CA ASP A 153 -21.00 11.29 7.35
C ASP A 153 -20.65 12.62 8.05
N ALA A 154 -19.37 12.81 8.37
CA ALA A 154 -18.83 14.06 8.91
C ALA A 154 -18.33 15.03 7.82
N GLY A 155 -18.65 14.76 6.55
CA GLY A 155 -18.26 15.63 5.42
C GLY A 155 -16.80 15.45 4.97
N ILE A 156 -16.06 14.47 5.51
CA ILE A 156 -14.68 14.19 5.09
C ILE A 156 -14.71 13.32 3.83
N ARG A 157 -14.08 13.75 2.76
CA ARG A 157 -13.93 12.94 1.56
C ARG A 157 -13.02 11.74 1.84
N VAL A 158 -13.49 10.53 1.68
CA VAL A 158 -12.73 9.29 1.91
C VAL A 158 -12.30 8.69 0.58
N VAL A 159 -11.00 8.36 0.45
CA VAL A 159 -10.46 7.58 -0.67
C VAL A 159 -9.75 6.35 -0.10
N ASN A 160 -10.20 5.16 -0.50
CA ASN A 160 -9.58 3.89 -0.10
C ASN A 160 -8.50 3.50 -1.12
N LEU A 161 -7.25 3.56 -0.69
CA LEU A 161 -6.07 3.32 -1.51
C LEU A 161 -5.83 1.81 -1.68
N ARG A 162 -6.50 1.14 -2.62
CA ARG A 162 -6.32 -0.30 -2.90
C ARG A 162 -4.95 -0.53 -3.54
N THR A 163 -3.93 -0.58 -2.70
CA THR A 163 -2.54 -0.64 -3.12
C THR A 163 -2.15 -2.07 -3.56
N GLY A 164 -1.51 -2.16 -4.73
CA GLY A 164 -0.89 -3.37 -5.25
C GLY A 164 0.43 -3.70 -4.57
N ILE A 165 1.20 -4.60 -5.18
CA ILE A 165 2.52 -4.99 -4.68
C ILE A 165 3.49 -3.84 -4.95
N VAL A 166 3.90 -3.14 -3.89
CA VAL A 166 4.83 -2.00 -3.99
C VAL A 166 6.25 -2.49 -4.24
N LEU A 167 6.84 -2.02 -5.33
CA LEU A 167 8.21 -2.34 -5.74
C LEU A 167 9.14 -1.18 -5.41
N SER A 168 10.21 -1.47 -4.63
CA SER A 168 11.31 -0.56 -4.37
C SER A 168 12.51 -1.33 -3.82
N ARG A 169 13.71 -0.93 -4.23
CA ARG A 169 14.97 -1.43 -3.66
C ARG A 169 15.15 -1.06 -2.19
N GLN A 170 14.45 -0.04 -1.71
CA GLN A 170 14.53 0.44 -0.33
C GLN A 170 13.75 -0.43 0.66
N GLY A 171 12.90 -1.37 0.17
CA GLY A 171 12.10 -2.22 1.06
C GLY A 171 11.03 -3.03 0.32
N GLY A 172 10.00 -3.44 1.07
CA GLY A 172 8.90 -4.25 0.50
C GLY A 172 9.38 -5.63 0.01
N VAL A 173 8.74 -6.14 -1.04
CA VAL A 173 9.06 -7.46 -1.61
C VAL A 173 10.43 -7.45 -2.29
N VAL A 174 10.76 -6.41 -3.05
CA VAL A 174 12.04 -6.30 -3.75
C VAL A 174 13.19 -6.23 -2.76
N GLY A 175 13.13 -5.33 -1.75
CA GLY A 175 14.19 -5.20 -0.76
C GLY A 175 14.48 -6.50 0.01
N ARG A 176 13.46 -7.32 0.24
CA ARG A 176 13.62 -8.65 0.90
C ARG A 176 14.23 -9.70 -0.02
N LEU A 177 13.88 -9.72 -1.30
CA LEU A 177 14.36 -10.70 -2.27
C LEU A 177 15.74 -10.35 -2.83
N LEU A 178 16.08 -9.07 -2.90
CA LEU A 178 17.27 -8.57 -3.55
C LEU A 178 18.59 -9.23 -3.12
N PRO A 179 18.85 -9.52 -1.82
CA PRO A 179 20.07 -10.20 -1.41
C PRO A 179 20.23 -11.57 -2.08
N ALA A 180 19.17 -12.38 -2.15
CA ALA A 180 19.21 -13.67 -2.84
C ALA A 180 19.40 -13.52 -4.36
N PHE A 181 18.73 -12.55 -4.97
CA PHE A 181 18.85 -12.28 -6.41
C PHE A 181 20.24 -11.82 -6.79
N ARG A 182 20.92 -11.00 -5.97
CA ARG A 182 22.33 -10.58 -6.17
C ARG A 182 23.33 -11.72 -6.09
N LEU A 183 22.97 -12.82 -5.42
CA LEU A 183 23.75 -14.04 -5.36
C LEU A 183 23.39 -15.04 -6.48
N GLY A 184 22.52 -14.65 -7.42
CA GLY A 184 22.04 -15.55 -8.48
C GLY A 184 21.05 -16.62 -8.01
N LEU A 185 20.55 -16.52 -6.76
CA LEU A 185 19.62 -17.46 -6.13
C LEU A 185 18.15 -17.07 -6.31
N GLY A 186 17.86 -16.09 -7.20
CA GLY A 186 16.50 -15.68 -7.51
C GLY A 186 15.67 -16.82 -8.06
N ALA A 187 14.51 -17.09 -7.45
CA ALA A 187 13.67 -18.22 -7.80
C ALA A 187 12.22 -17.80 -8.11
N ARG A 188 11.65 -18.40 -9.15
CA ARG A 188 10.23 -18.28 -9.50
C ARG A 188 9.38 -19.02 -8.48
N VAL A 189 8.25 -18.45 -8.12
CA VAL A 189 7.29 -19.02 -7.16
C VAL A 189 6.26 -19.89 -7.90
N GLY A 190 6.16 -21.15 -7.55
CA GLY A 190 5.22 -22.09 -8.17
C GLY A 190 5.37 -22.17 -9.69
N PRO A 191 4.27 -22.18 -10.45
CA PRO A 191 4.28 -22.22 -11.92
C PRO A 191 4.78 -20.90 -12.53
N GLY A 192 4.70 -19.79 -11.77
CA GLY A 192 5.05 -18.45 -12.23
C GLY A 192 4.03 -17.79 -13.15
N THR A 193 2.90 -18.43 -13.41
CA THR A 193 1.82 -17.92 -14.29
C THR A 193 0.85 -17.01 -13.54
N GLN A 194 0.89 -17.01 -12.20
CA GLN A 194 0.05 -16.13 -11.38
C GLN A 194 0.33 -14.66 -11.68
N VAL A 195 -0.74 -13.91 -11.85
CA VAL A 195 -0.70 -12.48 -12.18
C VAL A 195 -0.53 -11.64 -10.92
N MET A 196 0.40 -10.71 -10.98
CA MET A 196 0.75 -9.78 -9.93
C MET A 196 0.42 -8.36 -10.38
N SER A 197 -0.46 -7.68 -9.68
CA SER A 197 -0.68 -6.25 -9.88
C SER A 197 0.28 -5.48 -8.96
N TRP A 198 1.22 -4.80 -9.58
CA TRP A 198 2.34 -4.13 -8.95
C TRP A 198 2.28 -2.61 -9.14
N ILE A 199 3.07 -1.87 -8.39
CA ILE A 199 3.27 -0.43 -8.53
C ILE A 199 4.65 -0.04 -8.00
N MET A 200 5.30 0.95 -8.62
CA MET A 200 6.54 1.51 -8.09
C MET A 200 6.25 2.42 -6.89
N LEU A 201 7.16 2.46 -5.91
CA LEU A 201 7.03 3.32 -4.74
C LEU A 201 6.87 4.80 -5.10
N ALA A 202 7.63 5.27 -6.08
CA ALA A 202 7.54 6.65 -6.57
C ALA A 202 6.15 6.97 -7.15
N ASP A 203 5.53 6.02 -7.87
CA ASP A 203 4.19 6.19 -8.43
C ASP A 203 3.13 6.21 -7.32
N VAL A 204 3.29 5.43 -6.24
CA VAL A 204 2.41 5.50 -5.06
C VAL A 204 2.41 6.90 -4.45
N VAL A 205 3.59 7.48 -4.24
CA VAL A 205 3.73 8.84 -3.68
C VAL A 205 3.08 9.86 -4.62
N ARG A 206 3.36 9.78 -5.92
CA ARG A 206 2.77 10.66 -6.94
C ARG A 206 1.26 10.57 -6.98
N ILE A 207 0.68 9.38 -6.90
CA ILE A 207 -0.76 9.17 -6.87
C ILE A 207 -1.37 9.74 -5.57
N ILE A 208 -0.74 9.54 -4.43
CA ILE A 208 -1.20 10.15 -3.16
C ILE A 208 -1.23 11.69 -3.31
N ARG A 209 -0.17 12.29 -3.85
CA ARG A 209 -0.11 13.74 -4.11
C ARG A 209 -1.21 14.20 -5.07
N PHE A 210 -1.45 13.44 -6.13
CA PHE A 210 -2.51 13.71 -7.09
C PHE A 210 -3.89 13.65 -6.45
N LEU A 211 -4.14 12.72 -5.54
CA LEU A 211 -5.44 12.53 -4.89
C LEU A 211 -5.75 13.56 -3.79
N LEU A 212 -4.73 14.15 -3.16
CA LEU A 212 -4.94 15.10 -2.07
C LEU A 212 -5.86 16.28 -2.44
N PRO A 213 -5.61 17.04 -3.52
CA PRO A 213 -6.44 18.19 -3.90
C PRO A 213 -7.71 17.83 -4.71
N ARG A 214 -7.86 16.58 -5.19
CA ARG A 214 -8.94 16.18 -6.10
C ARG A 214 -10.25 15.96 -5.34
N SER A 215 -11.25 16.78 -5.61
CA SER A 215 -12.60 16.63 -5.00
C SER A 215 -13.49 15.63 -5.75
N ASP A 216 -13.16 15.31 -6.98
CA ASP A 216 -13.95 14.44 -7.90
C ASP A 216 -13.68 12.94 -7.70
N LEU A 217 -12.66 12.55 -6.90
CA LEU A 217 -12.34 11.18 -6.62
C LEU A 217 -12.60 10.85 -5.14
N SER A 218 -13.52 9.92 -4.89
CA SER A 218 -13.85 9.36 -3.57
C SER A 218 -14.10 7.86 -3.66
N GLY A 219 -14.14 7.15 -2.53
CA GLY A 219 -14.30 5.69 -2.49
C GLY A 219 -13.04 4.94 -2.93
N PRO A 220 -13.15 3.70 -3.45
CA PRO A 220 -11.99 2.89 -3.81
C PRO A 220 -11.23 3.42 -5.03
N VAL A 221 -9.90 3.40 -4.94
CA VAL A 221 -8.97 3.74 -6.03
C VAL A 221 -7.84 2.71 -6.05
N ASN A 222 -7.66 2.03 -7.17
CA ASN A 222 -6.60 1.05 -7.35
C ASN A 222 -5.25 1.73 -7.61
N LEU A 223 -4.31 1.54 -6.69
CA LEU A 223 -2.93 1.97 -6.83
C LEU A 223 -2.12 0.80 -7.41
N THR A 224 -2.23 0.61 -8.71
CA THR A 224 -1.49 -0.41 -9.48
C THR A 224 -0.94 0.19 -10.76
N ALA A 225 0.12 -0.40 -11.31
CA ALA A 225 0.55 -0.10 -12.67
C ALA A 225 -0.55 -0.53 -13.67
N PRO A 226 -0.67 0.14 -14.83
CA PRO A 226 -1.66 -0.20 -15.86
C PRO A 226 -1.50 -1.62 -16.43
N HIS A 227 -0.27 -2.15 -16.38
CA HIS A 227 0.08 -3.45 -16.96
C HIS A 227 0.54 -4.41 -15.86
N PRO A 228 -0.35 -5.29 -15.36
CA PRO A 228 0.04 -6.37 -14.45
C PRO A 228 1.07 -7.29 -15.09
N ALA A 229 1.89 -7.94 -14.28
CA ALA A 229 2.89 -8.90 -14.74
C ALA A 229 2.68 -10.27 -14.11
N THR A 230 3.18 -11.33 -14.74
CA THR A 230 3.24 -12.65 -14.12
C THR A 230 4.40 -12.71 -13.12
N ASN A 231 4.35 -13.66 -12.18
CA ASN A 231 5.47 -13.92 -11.27
C ASN A 231 6.74 -14.31 -12.03
N ALA A 232 6.61 -14.99 -13.16
CA ALA A 232 7.76 -15.33 -14.01
C ALA A 232 8.42 -14.07 -14.60
N GLU A 233 7.62 -13.13 -15.13
CA GLU A 233 8.12 -11.84 -15.64
C GLU A 233 8.76 -10.99 -14.55
N PHE A 234 8.13 -10.88 -13.38
CA PHE A 234 8.71 -10.20 -12.21
C PHE A 234 10.05 -10.82 -11.82
N THR A 235 10.11 -12.15 -11.72
CA THR A 235 11.31 -12.86 -11.31
C THR A 235 12.44 -12.68 -12.33
N ALA A 236 12.12 -12.75 -13.62
CA ALA A 236 13.09 -12.52 -14.70
C ALA A 236 13.61 -11.07 -14.69
N ALA A 237 12.72 -10.09 -14.54
CA ALA A 237 13.04 -8.67 -14.50
C ALA A 237 13.92 -8.32 -13.28
N LEU A 238 13.57 -8.82 -12.09
CA LEU A 238 14.37 -8.58 -10.89
C LEU A 238 15.75 -9.26 -10.96
N ALA A 239 15.83 -10.46 -11.55
CA ALA A 239 17.11 -11.13 -11.76
C ALA A 239 18.00 -10.34 -12.75
N ALA A 240 17.42 -9.86 -13.85
CA ALA A 240 18.14 -9.03 -14.82
C ALA A 240 18.65 -7.73 -14.18
N ALA A 241 17.81 -7.04 -13.41
CA ALA A 241 18.19 -5.84 -12.67
C ALA A 241 19.29 -6.08 -11.62
N ALA A 242 19.38 -7.32 -11.09
CA ALA A 242 20.44 -7.75 -10.19
C ALA A 242 21.71 -8.29 -10.92
N GLY A 243 21.75 -8.26 -12.25
CA GLY A 243 22.88 -8.74 -13.07
C GLY A 243 22.90 -10.25 -13.29
N HIS A 244 21.78 -10.94 -13.07
CA HIS A 244 21.67 -12.40 -13.13
C HIS A 244 20.50 -12.88 -14.03
N ARG A 245 20.36 -14.19 -14.17
CA ARG A 245 19.22 -14.85 -14.80
C ARG A 245 18.50 -15.73 -13.78
N ALA A 246 17.18 -15.61 -13.70
CA ALA A 246 16.37 -16.49 -12.87
C ALA A 246 16.26 -17.89 -13.51
N ARG A 247 16.90 -18.88 -12.91
CA ARG A 247 16.87 -20.28 -13.36
C ARG A 247 16.20 -21.23 -12.38
N LEU A 248 16.00 -20.76 -11.15
CA LEU A 248 15.47 -21.58 -10.06
C LEU A 248 13.93 -21.44 -9.99
N GLY A 249 13.28 -22.43 -9.41
CA GLY A 249 11.88 -22.44 -9.11
C GLY A 249 11.60 -23.09 -7.76
N ILE A 250 10.70 -22.49 -6.97
CA ILE A 250 10.25 -23.06 -5.71
C ILE A 250 8.91 -23.75 -5.95
N PRO A 251 8.80 -25.08 -5.82
CA PRO A 251 7.54 -25.78 -6.02
C PRO A 251 6.45 -25.28 -5.07
N ALA A 252 5.20 -25.22 -5.56
CA ALA A 252 4.06 -24.78 -4.74
C ALA A 252 3.88 -25.63 -3.46
N ALA A 253 4.18 -26.92 -3.53
CA ALA A 253 4.13 -27.81 -2.36
C ALA A 253 5.13 -27.39 -1.26
N ALA A 254 6.36 -27.02 -1.65
CA ALA A 254 7.37 -26.53 -0.70
C ALA A 254 6.95 -25.22 -0.05
N LEU A 255 6.33 -24.31 -0.82
CA LEU A 255 5.78 -23.06 -0.28
C LEU A 255 4.65 -23.31 0.74
N ARG A 256 3.72 -24.22 0.42
CA ARG A 256 2.63 -24.58 1.33
C ARG A 256 3.16 -25.17 2.63
N LEU A 257 4.16 -26.04 2.55
CA LEU A 257 4.79 -26.63 3.75
C LEU A 257 5.53 -25.56 4.58
N GLY A 258 6.26 -24.64 3.91
CA GLY A 258 7.07 -23.63 4.59
C GLY A 258 6.25 -22.47 5.15
N LEU A 259 5.30 -21.94 4.39
CA LEU A 259 4.58 -20.69 4.69
C LEU A 259 3.11 -20.91 5.14
N GLY A 260 2.56 -22.12 5.01
CA GLY A 260 1.17 -22.40 5.34
C GLY A 260 0.19 -21.56 4.49
N GLU A 261 -0.81 -20.98 5.12
CA GLU A 261 -1.87 -20.19 4.41
C GLU A 261 -1.32 -18.99 3.62
N VAL A 262 -0.24 -18.36 4.06
CA VAL A 262 0.40 -17.24 3.33
C VAL A 262 0.79 -17.64 1.90
N SER A 263 1.10 -18.93 1.69
CA SER A 263 1.43 -19.43 0.36
C SER A 263 0.28 -19.31 -0.63
N GLY A 264 -0.97 -19.33 -0.16
CA GLY A 264 -2.15 -19.09 -0.98
C GLY A 264 -2.11 -17.73 -1.66
N GLU A 265 -1.77 -16.69 -0.90
CA GLU A 265 -1.64 -15.31 -1.43
C GLU A 265 -0.51 -15.19 -2.47
N LEU A 266 0.61 -15.89 -2.25
CA LEU A 266 1.74 -15.89 -3.19
C LEU A 266 1.45 -16.64 -4.49
N LEU A 267 0.50 -17.57 -4.46
CA LEU A 267 0.10 -18.39 -5.59
C LEU A 267 -1.20 -17.90 -6.26
N SER A 268 -1.89 -16.92 -5.66
CA SER A 268 -3.10 -16.32 -6.21
C SER A 268 -2.79 -15.38 -7.35
N SER A 269 -3.77 -15.18 -8.22
CA SER A 269 -3.73 -14.22 -9.32
C SER A 269 -4.64 -13.04 -9.01
N ALA A 270 -4.10 -11.82 -9.14
CA ALA A 270 -4.90 -10.60 -9.05
C ALA A 270 -4.55 -9.67 -10.23
N ARG A 271 -5.40 -9.69 -11.27
CA ARG A 271 -5.27 -8.81 -12.43
C ARG A 271 -6.13 -7.57 -12.23
N VAL A 272 -5.55 -6.55 -11.60
CA VAL A 272 -6.25 -5.34 -11.19
C VAL A 272 -5.86 -4.16 -12.08
N ARG A 273 -6.85 -3.41 -12.57
CA ARG A 273 -6.68 -2.20 -13.39
C ARG A 273 -6.98 -0.95 -12.56
N PRO A 274 -6.17 0.09 -12.67
CA PRO A 274 -6.39 1.38 -12.03
C PRO A 274 -7.32 2.26 -12.89
N ARG A 275 -8.54 1.80 -13.18
CA ARG A 275 -9.44 2.43 -14.16
C ARG A 275 -9.76 3.87 -13.79
N ARG A 276 -10.12 4.12 -12.53
CA ARG A 276 -10.49 5.47 -12.08
C ARG A 276 -9.35 6.48 -12.20
N LEU A 277 -8.11 6.07 -11.94
CA LEU A 277 -6.94 6.93 -12.16
C LEU A 277 -6.69 7.17 -13.64
N MET A 278 -6.85 6.17 -14.49
CA MET A 278 -6.70 6.30 -15.94
C MET A 278 -7.73 7.25 -16.51
N ASP A 279 -8.99 7.13 -16.11
CA ASP A 279 -10.12 7.98 -16.56
C ASP A 279 -9.96 9.43 -16.06
N ALA A 280 -9.33 9.64 -14.90
CA ALA A 280 -9.04 10.95 -14.33
C ALA A 280 -7.85 11.69 -14.98
N GLY A 281 -7.33 11.20 -16.10
CA GLY A 281 -6.21 11.81 -16.83
C GLY A 281 -4.83 11.33 -16.38
N GLY A 282 -4.77 10.19 -15.68
CA GLY A 282 -3.61 9.76 -14.94
C GLY A 282 -2.49 9.06 -15.71
N LYS A 283 -2.39 9.16 -17.04
CA LYS A 283 -1.26 8.49 -17.76
C LYS A 283 0.12 8.94 -17.29
N GLU A 284 0.23 10.16 -16.80
CA GLU A 284 1.47 10.76 -16.30
C GLU A 284 1.80 10.36 -14.85
N LEU A 285 0.90 9.63 -14.20
CA LEU A 285 1.10 9.18 -12.81
C LEU A 285 2.09 8.03 -12.69
N TRP A 286 2.35 7.32 -13.78
CA TRP A 286 3.28 6.19 -13.81
C TRP A 286 4.58 6.53 -14.54
N LEU A 287 5.68 6.71 -13.76
CA LEU A 287 7.02 7.00 -14.30
C LEU A 287 7.62 5.82 -15.05
N GLY A 288 7.30 4.62 -14.62
CA GLY A 288 7.78 3.38 -15.23
C GLY A 288 6.99 2.91 -16.45
N GLY A 289 6.10 3.71 -16.96
CA GLY A 289 5.24 3.73 -18.18
C GLY A 289 4.93 2.47 -18.97
N GLY A 290 5.66 1.38 -18.82
CA GLY A 290 5.56 0.25 -19.73
C GLY A 290 5.46 -1.08 -19.01
N SER A 291 6.56 -1.78 -18.98
CA SER A 291 6.66 -3.12 -18.42
C SER A 291 7.29 -3.13 -17.04
N ILE A 292 7.08 -4.21 -16.28
CA ILE A 292 7.77 -4.43 -15.01
C ILE A 292 9.29 -4.51 -15.19
N ALA A 293 9.76 -4.90 -16.37
CA ALA A 293 11.18 -4.96 -16.70
C ALA A 293 11.79 -3.56 -16.78
N ASP A 294 11.12 -2.63 -17.48
CA ASP A 294 11.59 -1.25 -17.62
C ASP A 294 11.55 -0.54 -16.26
N ALA A 295 10.48 -0.74 -15.49
CA ALA A 295 10.32 -0.16 -14.17
C ALA A 295 11.42 -0.61 -13.20
N LEU A 296 11.73 -1.91 -13.14
CA LEU A 296 12.81 -2.43 -12.30
C LEU A 296 14.19 -2.01 -12.84
N ALA A 297 14.40 -1.97 -14.15
CA ALA A 297 15.65 -1.48 -14.72
C ALA A 297 15.90 -0.01 -14.32
N ALA A 298 14.88 0.84 -14.38
CA ALA A 298 14.97 2.24 -13.94
C ALA A 298 15.27 2.36 -12.44
N GLU A 299 14.61 1.57 -11.58
CA GLU A 299 14.83 1.56 -10.12
C GLU A 299 16.28 1.20 -9.75
N PHE A 300 16.94 0.37 -10.56
CA PHE A 300 18.32 -0.08 -10.30
C PHE A 300 19.39 0.71 -11.09
N SER A 301 18.99 1.60 -11.98
CA SER A 301 19.92 2.47 -12.68
C SER A 301 20.69 3.40 -11.72
N PRO A 302 21.96 3.72 -11.98
CA PRO A 302 22.76 4.63 -11.14
C PRO A 302 22.16 6.03 -11.04
N ALA A 303 21.43 6.48 -12.05
CA ALA A 303 20.62 7.70 -12.06
C ALA A 303 19.17 7.33 -11.72
N GLY A 304 18.93 6.88 -10.49
CA GLY A 304 17.56 6.66 -10.00
C GLY A 304 16.77 7.97 -10.02
N PRO A 305 15.43 7.93 -10.21
CA PRO A 305 14.61 9.12 -10.23
C PRO A 305 14.63 9.80 -8.86
N GLY A 306 15.35 10.85 -8.75
CA GLY A 306 15.37 11.60 -7.53
C GLY A 306 16.40 12.72 -7.59
N THR A 307 15.97 13.90 -7.52
CA THR A 307 16.61 15.20 -7.44
C THR A 307 16.69 15.94 -8.78
N GLY A 308 15.57 16.50 -9.17
CA GLY A 308 15.46 17.69 -9.96
C GLY A 308 14.35 18.51 -9.36
#